data_2f3a3fb00defb56342a19d4ed877e8c7
#
_entry.id   2f3a3fb00defb56342a19d4ed877e8c7
#
_cell.length_a   1.000
_cell.length_b   1.000
_cell.length_c   1.000
_cell.angle_alpha   90.00
_cell.angle_beta   90.00
_cell.angle_gamma   90.00
#
_symmetry.space_group_name_H-M   'P 1'
#
loop_
_entity.id
_entity.type
_entity.pdbx_description
1 polymer ?
#
loop_
_entity_poly.entity_id
_entity_poly.type
_entity_poly.pdbx_seq_one_letter_code
_entity_poly.pdbx_strand_id
1 'polypeptide(L)'
;MRITQDTNIGSDVIWGWNVVLNTSDGHKVLKKHIPKKGEGTIIIGNHVWVAADVTICKGTIIPDGCIVSQKSLVNKAFANNNTLIGGIPAKEISSDYSWER
;
A
#
# COMPACT_ATOMS: atom_id res chain seq x y z
N MET A 1 0.52 -4.07 13.43
CA MET A 1 0.83 -4.20 12.00
C MET A 1 1.17 -5.64 11.68
N ARG A 2 0.73 -6.10 10.54
CA ARG A 2 0.99 -7.47 10.08
C ARG A 2 1.68 -7.41 8.73
N ILE A 3 2.86 -8.01 8.63
CA ILE A 3 3.67 -8.00 7.41
C ILE A 3 3.86 -9.44 6.95
N THR A 4 3.55 -9.70 5.68
CA THR A 4 3.80 -11.00 5.05
C THR A 4 5.09 -10.94 4.24
N GLN A 5 5.46 -12.04 3.58
CA GLN A 5 6.63 -12.08 2.70
C GLN A 5 6.44 -11.15 1.50
N ASP A 6 7.51 -10.89 0.78
CA ASP A 6 7.52 -10.08 -0.44
C ASP A 6 7.07 -8.64 -0.21
N THR A 7 7.52 -8.05 0.87
CA THR A 7 7.25 -6.65 1.16
C THR A 7 8.57 -5.89 1.27
N ASN A 8 8.68 -4.81 0.49
CA ASN A 8 9.81 -3.90 0.54
C ASN A 8 9.35 -2.57 1.10
N ILE A 9 9.92 -2.17 2.22
CA ILE A 9 9.56 -0.94 2.91
C ILE A 9 10.79 -0.04 2.96
N GLY A 10 10.62 1.19 2.51
CA GLY A 10 11.68 2.20 2.57
C GLY A 10 11.94 2.70 3.98
N SER A 11 12.66 3.80 4.08
CA SER A 11 13.02 4.41 5.35
C SER A 11 12.02 5.48 5.76
N ASP A 12 12.00 5.82 7.04
CA ASP A 12 11.18 6.89 7.59
C ASP A 12 9.68 6.72 7.29
N VAL A 13 9.17 5.52 7.54
CA VAL A 13 7.76 5.21 7.35
C VAL A 13 7.05 5.22 8.70
N ILE A 14 5.90 5.89 8.77
CA ILE A 14 5.04 5.88 9.97
C ILE A 14 3.82 5.01 9.73
N TRP A 15 3.53 4.15 10.69
CA TRP A 15 2.40 3.23 10.65
C TRP A 15 1.41 3.57 11.76
N GLY A 16 0.14 3.71 11.37
CA GLY A 16 -0.95 3.80 12.33
C GLY A 16 -1.30 2.43 12.93
N TRP A 17 -2.34 2.41 13.73
CA TRP A 17 -2.83 1.17 14.36
C TRP A 17 -3.57 0.31 13.32
N ASN A 18 -3.46 -1.01 13.49
CA ASN A 18 -4.21 -1.98 12.68
C ASN A 18 -3.94 -1.88 11.19
N VAL A 19 -2.68 -1.66 10.81
CA VAL A 19 -2.30 -1.69 9.40
C VAL A 19 -1.96 -3.13 9.04
N VAL A 20 -2.54 -3.61 7.96
CA VAL A 20 -2.30 -4.97 7.45
C VAL A 20 -1.69 -4.89 6.06
N LEU A 21 -0.55 -5.53 5.87
CA LEU A 21 0.08 -5.70 4.57
C LEU A 21 -0.09 -7.16 4.17
N ASN A 22 -0.83 -7.42 3.11
CA ASN A 22 -1.18 -8.77 2.74
C ASN A 22 -0.75 -9.07 1.29
N THR A 23 0.27 -9.90 1.14
CA THR A 23 0.78 -10.33 -0.17
C THR A 23 0.13 -11.62 -0.67
N SER A 24 -0.77 -12.20 0.10
CA SER A 24 -1.40 -13.47 -0.23
C SER A 24 -2.90 -13.41 0.02
N ASP A 25 -3.67 -14.02 -0.87
CA ASP A 25 -5.11 -14.19 -0.69
C ASP A 25 -5.45 -15.43 0.15
N GLY A 26 -4.44 -16.11 0.70
CA GLY A 26 -4.63 -17.36 1.43
C GLY A 26 -4.78 -18.58 0.52
N HIS A 27 -5.26 -18.38 -0.67
CA HIS A 27 -5.39 -19.41 -1.69
C HIS A 27 -4.86 -18.90 -3.02
N LYS A 28 -4.51 -19.85 -3.89
CA LYS A 28 -4.01 -19.51 -5.21
C LYS A 28 -5.15 -18.96 -6.06
N VAL A 29 -4.99 -17.75 -6.55
CA VAL A 29 -5.98 -17.11 -7.43
C VAL A 29 -5.53 -17.32 -8.87
N LEU A 30 -6.44 -17.80 -9.70
CA LEU A 30 -6.17 -18.11 -11.10
C LEU A 30 -7.00 -17.21 -12.01
N LYS A 31 -6.36 -16.73 -13.08
CA LYS A 31 -7.05 -16.06 -14.17
C LYS A 31 -7.02 -17.00 -15.37
N LYS A 32 -8.19 -17.46 -15.84
CA LYS A 32 -8.31 -18.45 -16.92
C LYS A 32 -7.47 -19.69 -16.63
N HIS A 33 -7.49 -20.16 -15.39
CA HIS A 33 -6.73 -21.33 -14.92
C HIS A 33 -5.21 -21.16 -14.98
N ILE A 34 -4.71 -19.92 -15.09
CA ILE A 34 -3.28 -19.61 -15.08
C ILE A 34 -2.98 -18.77 -13.84
N PRO A 35 -1.96 -19.12 -13.03
CA PRO A 35 -1.59 -18.29 -11.88
C PRO A 35 -1.22 -16.88 -12.32
N LYS A 36 -1.71 -15.88 -11.60
CA LYS A 36 -1.30 -14.49 -11.83
C LYS A 36 0.15 -14.31 -11.45
N LYS A 37 0.92 -13.65 -12.30
CA LYS A 37 2.34 -13.39 -12.06
C LYS A 37 2.54 -11.96 -11.57
N GLY A 38 3.55 -11.78 -10.70
CA GLY A 38 4.05 -10.47 -10.31
C GLY A 38 3.15 -9.67 -9.40
N GLU A 39 2.13 -10.27 -8.81
CA GLU A 39 1.15 -9.54 -8.02
C GLU A 39 1.25 -9.80 -6.52
N GLY A 40 2.36 -10.41 -6.07
CA GLY A 40 2.53 -10.72 -4.65
C GLY A 40 3.27 -9.67 -3.85
N THR A 41 4.01 -8.78 -4.50
CA THR A 41 4.92 -7.85 -3.83
C THR A 41 4.22 -6.55 -3.47
N ILE A 42 4.52 -6.05 -2.27
CA ILE A 42 4.12 -4.72 -1.83
C ILE A 42 5.39 -3.88 -1.72
N ILE A 43 5.38 -2.69 -2.31
CA ILE A 43 6.50 -1.76 -2.27
C ILE A 43 6.04 -0.46 -1.65
N ILE A 44 6.67 -0.09 -0.54
CA ILE A 44 6.42 1.18 0.15
C ILE A 44 7.68 2.02 0.05
N GLY A 45 7.55 3.23 -0.46
CA GLY A 45 8.68 4.13 -0.61
C GLY A 45 9.18 4.72 0.70
N ASN A 46 9.99 5.75 0.60
CA ASN A 46 10.55 6.45 1.76
C ASN A 46 9.60 7.56 2.22
N HIS A 47 9.62 7.85 3.50
CA HIS A 47 8.86 8.95 4.07
C HIS A 47 7.36 8.84 3.75
N VAL A 48 6.79 7.66 4.00
CA VAL A 48 5.37 7.37 3.78
C VAL A 48 4.66 7.31 5.13
N TRP A 49 3.52 7.96 5.22
CA TRP A 49 2.66 7.89 6.40
C TRP A 49 1.41 7.08 6.06
N VAL A 50 1.29 5.92 6.70
CA VAL A 50 0.10 5.07 6.57
C VAL A 50 -0.72 5.20 7.83
N ALA A 51 -1.92 5.75 7.72
CA ALA A 51 -2.79 6.00 8.87
C ALA A 51 -3.43 4.71 9.39
N ALA A 52 -4.28 4.83 10.40
CA ALA A 52 -4.86 3.67 11.08
C ALA A 52 -5.85 2.90 10.21
N ASP A 53 -5.99 1.62 10.47
CA ASP A 53 -7.00 0.75 9.85
C ASP A 53 -6.87 0.66 8.33
N VAL A 54 -5.65 0.71 7.82
CA VAL A 54 -5.39 0.58 6.39
C VAL A 54 -5.03 -0.86 6.07
N THR A 55 -5.61 -1.37 5.00
CA THR A 55 -5.25 -2.67 4.43
C THR A 55 -4.55 -2.45 3.11
N ILE A 56 -3.32 -2.95 3.00
CA ILE A 56 -2.53 -2.86 1.79
C ILE A 56 -2.41 -4.25 1.19
N CYS A 57 -2.90 -4.38 -0.03
CA CYS A 57 -2.98 -5.67 -0.71
C CYS A 57 -1.78 -5.86 -1.65
N LYS A 58 -1.59 -7.09 -2.07
CA LYS A 58 -0.54 -7.45 -3.02
C LYS A 58 -0.61 -6.60 -4.28
N GLY A 59 0.54 -6.34 -4.86
CA GLY A 59 0.65 -5.53 -6.07
C GLY A 59 0.63 -4.03 -5.83
N THR A 60 0.56 -3.59 -4.58
CA THR A 60 0.54 -2.17 -4.24
C THR A 60 1.94 -1.58 -4.30
N ILE A 61 2.04 -0.40 -4.90
CA ILE A 61 3.22 0.45 -4.84
C ILE A 61 2.80 1.80 -4.29
N ILE A 62 3.42 2.22 -3.19
CA ILE A 62 3.20 3.54 -2.62
C ILE A 62 4.50 4.33 -2.77
N PRO A 63 4.50 5.40 -3.59
CA PRO A 63 5.70 6.20 -3.83
C PRO A 63 6.16 6.99 -2.62
N ASP A 64 7.33 7.60 -2.73
CA ASP A 64 7.92 8.39 -1.65
C ASP A 64 7.03 9.57 -1.26
N GLY A 65 7.00 9.88 0.01
CA GLY A 65 6.32 11.05 0.55
C GLY A 65 4.81 10.98 0.59
N CYS A 66 4.22 9.86 0.23
CA CYS A 66 2.77 9.73 0.19
C CYS A 66 2.15 9.61 1.58
N ILE A 67 0.89 9.99 1.67
CA ILE A 67 0.06 9.80 2.86
C ILE A 67 -1.11 8.91 2.48
N VAL A 68 -1.33 7.84 3.23
CA VAL A 68 -2.49 6.96 3.03
C VAL A 68 -3.48 7.24 4.15
N SER A 69 -4.67 7.68 3.80
CA SER A 69 -5.68 8.04 4.78
C SER A 69 -6.24 6.81 5.50
N GLN A 70 -6.77 7.04 6.71
CA GLN A 70 -7.26 5.94 7.53
C GLN A 70 -8.42 5.20 6.86
N LYS A 71 -8.56 3.93 7.18
CA LYS A 71 -9.62 3.05 6.68
C LYS A 71 -9.62 2.88 5.18
N SER A 72 -8.45 2.97 4.55
CA SER A 72 -8.31 2.76 3.11
C SER A 72 -8.00 1.32 2.79
N LEU A 73 -8.46 0.88 1.63
CA LEU A 73 -8.07 -0.40 1.03
C LEU A 73 -7.21 -0.10 -0.19
N VAL A 74 -5.91 -0.36 -0.08
CA VAL A 74 -4.95 -0.03 -1.14
C VAL A 74 -4.60 -1.30 -1.89
N ASN A 75 -4.89 -1.32 -3.19
CA ASN A 75 -4.75 -2.53 -3.99
C ASN A 75 -4.20 -2.28 -5.40
N LYS A 76 -3.48 -1.18 -5.59
CA LYS A 76 -2.89 -0.91 -6.90
C LYS A 76 -1.56 -0.17 -6.78
N ALA A 77 -0.85 -0.09 -7.90
CA ALA A 77 0.41 0.65 -8.00
C ALA A 77 0.13 2.12 -8.27
N PHE A 78 0.62 3.00 -7.39
CA PHE A 78 0.57 4.44 -7.58
C PHE A 78 1.90 4.91 -8.13
N ALA A 79 1.90 5.99 -8.90
CA ALA A 79 3.08 6.44 -9.61
C ALA A 79 3.63 7.78 -9.14
N ASN A 80 2.83 8.59 -8.45
CA ASN A 80 3.21 9.96 -8.12
C ASN A 80 3.63 10.10 -6.67
N ASN A 81 4.78 10.70 -6.44
CA ASN A 81 5.25 11.03 -5.10
C ASN A 81 4.40 12.13 -4.45
N ASN A 82 4.47 12.24 -3.14
CA ASN A 82 3.86 13.32 -2.37
C ASN A 82 2.37 13.48 -2.66
N THR A 83 1.66 12.35 -2.62
CA THR A 83 0.24 12.28 -2.96
C THR A 83 -0.55 11.79 -1.76
N LEU A 84 -1.73 12.35 -1.56
CA LEU A 84 -2.70 11.83 -0.62
C LEU A 84 -3.51 10.73 -1.29
N ILE A 85 -3.47 9.55 -0.71
CA ILE A 85 -4.12 8.34 -1.22
C ILE A 85 -5.19 7.91 -0.23
N GLY A 86 -6.38 7.57 -0.71
CA GLY A 86 -7.40 7.09 0.20
C GLY A 86 -8.63 6.54 -0.49
N GLY A 87 -9.46 5.87 0.28
CA GLY A 87 -10.72 5.30 -0.17
C GLY A 87 -10.74 3.78 -0.21
N ILE A 88 -11.87 3.23 -0.63
CA ILE A 88 -12.11 1.79 -0.77
C ILE A 88 -12.77 1.54 -2.13
N PRO A 89 -12.02 1.11 -3.16
CA PRO A 89 -10.56 1.01 -3.22
C PRO A 89 -9.89 2.38 -3.27
N ALA A 90 -8.67 2.45 -2.79
CA ALA A 90 -7.93 3.71 -2.67
C ALA A 90 -7.58 4.29 -4.04
N LYS A 91 -7.62 5.61 -4.10
CA LYS A 91 -7.29 6.42 -5.28
C LYS A 91 -6.44 7.59 -4.86
N GLU A 92 -5.78 8.23 -5.82
CA GLU A 92 -5.16 9.52 -5.58
C GLU A 92 -6.25 10.56 -5.31
N ILE A 93 -6.22 11.14 -4.12
CA ILE A 93 -7.19 12.17 -3.74
C ILE A 93 -6.66 13.53 -4.15
N SER A 94 -5.39 13.79 -3.90
CA SER A 94 -4.76 15.07 -4.19
C SER A 94 -3.26 14.92 -4.30
N SER A 95 -2.63 15.77 -5.09
CA SER A 95 -1.17 15.82 -5.24
C SER A 95 -0.59 16.97 -4.42
N ASP A 96 0.75 17.04 -4.39
CA ASP A 96 1.49 18.09 -3.66
C ASP A 96 1.22 18.10 -2.15
N TYR A 97 0.99 16.94 -1.59
CA TYR A 97 0.89 16.76 -0.14
C TYR A 97 2.26 16.40 0.43
N SER A 98 2.53 16.91 1.59
CA SER A 98 3.72 16.55 2.35
C SER A 98 3.37 16.41 3.83
N TRP A 99 4.24 15.74 4.58
CA TRP A 99 4.04 15.59 6.01
C TRP A 99 5.39 15.62 6.72
N GLU A 100 5.37 15.95 8.00
CA GLU A 100 6.55 15.97 8.84
C GLU A 100 6.26 15.22 10.13
N ARG A 101 7.31 14.62 10.69
CA ARG A 101 7.20 13.98 12.01
C ARG A 101 6.97 15.00 13.12
#